data_1057ca5d7005bb8c21029c84f75f619a
#
_entry.id   1057ca5d7005bb8c21029c84f75f619a
#
_cell.length_a   1.000
_cell.length_b   1.000
_cell.length_c   1.000
_cell.angle_alpha   90.00
_cell.angle_beta   90.00
_cell.angle_gamma   90.00
#
_symmetry.space_group_name_H-M   'P 1'
#
loop_
_entity.id
_entity.type
_entity.pdbx_description
1 polymer ?
#
loop_
_entity_poly.entity_id
_entity_poly.type
_entity_poly.pdbx_seq_one_letter_code
_entity_poly.pdbx_strand_id
1 'polypeptide(L)'
;MQGTVLGGTNNTFSVECEDGVTRLCSIKGKQLKSDTRYYNPLAPGDVVKVEKDVLDEEKGQILELIPRKNAFLRWNVKGRTPQLLAANLDYLLLVTTPDEPPFRPRFIDRELAQAEYQNLEPVIVCNKYDLPAACDADFQNRLSIWESLGYRVLRISAKSGEGLTELAELIQDKTCALVGQSGIGKSSLVNVLDNTCVLKTGSLSQKYGRGQHTTTKGTLLRLQITESLMGGLKNAVTSIIDTPGIRRFVLNDIEAEELALYFREFKPLVGKCSFGMSCKHVTEPGCKILEAVHAGVISEERYESWLRIQEEIKTGGWKD
;
A
#
# COMPACT_ATOMS: atom_id res chain seq x y z
N MET A 1 28.16 -5.84 -5.52
CA MET A 1 27.38 -4.71 -6.02
C MET A 1 26.05 -4.66 -5.29
N GLN A 2 25.35 -3.55 -5.35
CA GLN A 2 23.97 -3.45 -4.87
C GLN A 2 22.97 -3.68 -6.01
N GLY A 3 21.75 -4.02 -5.63
CA GLY A 3 20.63 -4.13 -6.58
C GLY A 3 19.29 -4.00 -5.87
N THR A 4 18.27 -3.61 -6.64
CA THR A 4 16.88 -3.47 -6.15
C THR A 4 16.07 -4.69 -6.57
N VAL A 5 15.37 -5.30 -5.62
CA VAL A 5 14.46 -6.43 -5.89
C VAL A 5 13.24 -5.93 -6.64
N LEU A 6 13.05 -6.39 -7.86
CA LEU A 6 11.86 -6.10 -8.67
C LEU A 6 10.69 -7.00 -8.32
N GLY A 7 10.97 -8.24 -7.92
CA GLY A 7 9.97 -9.23 -7.52
C GLY A 7 10.57 -10.61 -7.45
N GLY A 8 9.78 -11.61 -7.06
CA GLY A 8 10.29 -12.97 -7.01
C GLY A 8 9.35 -13.99 -6.41
N THR A 9 9.68 -15.25 -6.61
CA THR A 9 8.94 -16.42 -6.08
C THR A 9 9.92 -17.51 -5.64
N ASN A 10 9.56 -18.27 -4.62
CA ASN A 10 10.25 -19.51 -4.25
C ASN A 10 11.78 -19.40 -4.16
N ASN A 11 12.29 -18.38 -3.47
CA ASN A 11 13.75 -18.16 -3.30
C ASN A 11 14.51 -17.70 -4.56
N THR A 12 13.78 -17.31 -5.63
CA THR A 12 14.35 -16.73 -6.84
C THR A 12 13.77 -15.34 -7.05
N PHE A 13 14.63 -14.35 -7.21
CA PHE A 13 14.27 -12.93 -7.27
C PHE A 13 14.87 -12.28 -8.51
N SER A 14 14.07 -11.46 -9.19
CA SER A 14 14.56 -10.56 -10.22
C SER A 14 15.14 -9.33 -9.53
N VAL A 15 16.40 -9.02 -9.76
CA VAL A 15 17.14 -7.92 -9.12
C VAL A 15 17.76 -7.03 -10.18
N GLU A 16 17.38 -5.76 -10.20
CA GLU A 16 18.00 -4.72 -11.01
C GLU A 16 19.26 -4.25 -10.30
N CYS A 17 20.41 -4.52 -10.89
CA CYS A 17 21.71 -4.22 -10.31
C CYS A 17 22.25 -2.85 -10.76
N GLU A 18 23.20 -2.29 -9.98
CA GLU A 18 23.84 -0.97 -10.25
C GLU A 18 24.50 -0.86 -11.63
N ASP A 19 24.88 -1.99 -12.23
CA ASP A 19 25.45 -2.03 -13.59
C ASP A 19 24.40 -2.02 -14.70
N GLY A 20 23.12 -1.81 -14.36
CA GLY A 20 22.00 -1.75 -15.29
C GLY A 20 21.47 -3.12 -15.76
N VAL A 21 22.08 -4.23 -15.29
CA VAL A 21 21.66 -5.58 -15.66
C VAL A 21 20.67 -6.12 -14.65
N THR A 22 19.52 -6.60 -15.15
CA THR A 22 18.57 -7.34 -14.32
C THR A 22 18.94 -8.80 -14.24
N ARG A 23 19.21 -9.30 -13.03
CA ARG A 23 19.63 -10.66 -12.76
C ARG A 23 18.59 -11.49 -12.05
N LEU A 24 18.55 -12.75 -12.39
CA LEU A 24 17.80 -13.76 -11.65
C LEU A 24 18.68 -14.28 -10.51
N CYS A 25 18.37 -13.87 -9.27
CA CYS A 25 19.19 -14.12 -8.10
C CYS A 25 18.52 -15.12 -7.14
N SER A 26 19.31 -16.01 -6.58
CA SER A 26 18.92 -16.84 -5.44
C SER A 26 19.58 -16.35 -4.14
N ILE A 27 18.99 -16.65 -2.99
CA ILE A 27 19.58 -16.30 -1.71
C ILE A 27 20.76 -17.26 -1.44
N LYS A 28 21.94 -16.71 -1.14
CA LYS A 28 23.11 -17.50 -0.75
C LYS A 28 22.89 -18.12 0.62
N GLY A 29 22.92 -19.45 0.70
CA GLY A 29 22.65 -20.18 1.93
C GLY A 29 21.16 -20.45 2.18
N LYS A 30 20.83 -20.87 3.42
CA LYS A 30 19.46 -21.30 3.75
C LYS A 30 18.51 -20.14 4.13
N GLN A 31 19.03 -19.04 4.64
CA GLN A 31 18.22 -17.89 5.09
C GLN A 31 19.03 -16.60 5.02
N LEU A 32 18.37 -15.50 4.62
CA LEU A 32 18.87 -14.16 4.94
C LEU A 32 18.84 -13.98 6.47
N LYS A 33 19.89 -13.40 7.03
CA LYS A 33 19.91 -13.05 8.45
C LYS A 33 18.82 -12.00 8.70
N SER A 34 17.72 -12.41 9.31
CA SER A 34 16.61 -11.55 9.70
C SER A 34 16.06 -12.07 11.02
N ASP A 35 15.83 -11.17 11.98
CA ASP A 35 15.26 -11.51 13.28
C ASP A 35 13.76 -11.82 13.19
N THR A 36 13.11 -11.38 12.11
CA THR A 36 11.67 -11.57 11.89
C THR A 36 11.41 -12.61 10.80
N ARG A 37 10.56 -13.60 11.12
CA ARG A 37 10.13 -14.61 10.16
C ARG A 37 8.95 -14.10 9.36
N TYR A 38 9.20 -13.68 8.12
CA TYR A 38 8.17 -13.28 7.17
C TYR A 38 7.73 -14.44 6.29
N TYR A 39 6.50 -14.35 5.73
CA TYR A 39 6.00 -15.27 4.70
C TYR A 39 6.91 -15.31 3.47
N ASN A 40 7.50 -14.17 3.12
CA ASN A 40 8.50 -14.02 2.07
C ASN A 40 9.71 -13.25 2.63
N PRO A 41 10.94 -13.70 2.37
CA PRO A 41 12.13 -13.07 2.96
C PRO A 41 12.43 -11.69 2.36
N LEU A 42 12.00 -11.46 1.11
CA LEU A 42 12.20 -10.23 0.36
C LEU A 42 10.89 -9.78 -0.30
N ALA A 43 10.79 -8.48 -0.50
CA ALA A 43 9.70 -7.81 -1.21
C ALA A 43 10.24 -6.92 -2.34
N PRO A 44 9.41 -6.55 -3.32
CA PRO A 44 9.76 -5.51 -4.28
C PRO A 44 10.16 -4.22 -3.56
N GLY A 45 11.21 -3.57 -4.04
CA GLY A 45 11.79 -2.38 -3.42
C GLY A 45 12.89 -2.66 -2.38
N ASP A 46 13.11 -3.91 -1.97
CA ASP A 46 14.27 -4.26 -1.14
C ASP A 46 15.58 -3.99 -1.88
N VAL A 47 16.53 -3.42 -1.16
CA VAL A 47 17.91 -3.26 -1.66
C VAL A 47 18.78 -4.39 -1.10
N VAL A 48 19.50 -5.07 -1.96
CA VAL A 48 20.28 -6.24 -1.62
C VAL A 48 21.70 -6.16 -2.16
N LYS A 49 22.62 -6.85 -1.50
CA LYS A 49 23.99 -7.06 -1.98
C LYS A 49 24.02 -8.31 -2.85
N VAL A 50 24.50 -8.16 -4.06
CA VAL A 50 24.53 -9.23 -5.06
C VAL A 50 25.97 -9.60 -5.43
N GLU A 51 26.23 -10.89 -5.53
CA GLU A 51 27.42 -11.49 -6.14
C GLU A 51 27.02 -12.05 -7.52
N LYS A 52 27.71 -11.62 -8.57
CA LYS A 52 27.45 -12.11 -9.94
C LYS A 52 27.84 -13.57 -10.07
N ASP A 53 27.11 -14.32 -10.87
CA ASP A 53 27.57 -15.63 -11.33
C ASP A 53 28.75 -15.43 -12.30
N VAL A 54 29.76 -16.30 -12.20
CA VAL A 54 30.96 -16.20 -13.02
C VAL A 54 30.72 -16.69 -14.47
N LEU A 55 29.76 -17.59 -14.65
CA LEU A 55 29.45 -18.23 -15.92
C LEU A 55 28.26 -17.66 -16.64
N ASP A 56 27.39 -16.93 -15.92
CA ASP A 56 26.13 -16.43 -16.44
C ASP A 56 25.84 -15.02 -15.88
N GLU A 57 26.06 -14.01 -16.71
CA GLU A 57 25.87 -12.60 -16.32
C GLU A 57 24.42 -12.26 -15.93
N GLU A 58 23.44 -13.03 -16.40
CA GLU A 58 22.02 -12.85 -16.03
C GLU A 58 21.65 -13.50 -14.71
N LYS A 59 22.61 -14.17 -14.03
CA LYS A 59 22.40 -14.80 -12.73
C LYS A 59 23.26 -14.19 -11.63
N GLY A 60 22.83 -14.43 -10.39
CA GLY A 60 23.56 -13.99 -9.22
C GLY A 60 23.08 -14.62 -7.91
N GLN A 61 23.76 -14.26 -6.84
CA GLN A 61 23.41 -14.66 -5.48
C GLN A 61 23.23 -13.44 -4.60
N ILE A 62 22.13 -13.42 -3.86
CA ILE A 62 21.87 -12.41 -2.84
C ILE A 62 22.63 -12.80 -1.58
N LEU A 63 23.55 -11.95 -1.17
CA LEU A 63 24.41 -12.16 -0.01
C LEU A 63 23.80 -11.61 1.27
N GLU A 64 23.19 -10.42 1.15
CA GLU A 64 22.76 -9.61 2.29
C GLU A 64 21.57 -8.71 1.90
N LEU A 65 20.66 -8.49 2.84
CA LEU A 65 19.62 -7.48 2.75
C LEU A 65 20.15 -6.19 3.38
N ILE A 66 20.11 -5.10 2.63
CA ILE A 66 20.39 -3.75 3.17
C ILE A 66 19.21 -3.32 4.07
N PRO A 67 19.45 -2.70 5.22
CA PRO A 67 18.39 -2.27 6.12
C PRO A 67 17.33 -1.43 5.40
N ARG A 68 16.06 -1.79 5.60
CA ARG A 68 14.91 -1.09 5.01
C ARG A 68 14.71 0.26 5.67
N LYS A 69 14.38 1.28 4.88
CA LYS A 69 13.84 2.57 5.37
C LYS A 69 12.47 2.36 6.05
N ASN A 70 11.61 1.59 5.39
CA ASN A 70 10.29 1.19 5.82
C ASN A 70 9.81 -0.03 5.03
N ALA A 71 8.68 -0.61 5.46
CA ALA A 71 8.07 -1.72 4.74
C ALA A 71 6.54 -1.73 4.94
N PHE A 72 5.80 -2.08 3.89
CA PHE A 72 4.37 -2.31 3.97
C PHE A 72 4.08 -3.80 4.13
N LEU A 73 3.43 -4.13 5.24
CA LEU A 73 3.11 -5.50 5.64
C LEU A 73 1.59 -5.66 5.84
N ARG A 74 1.14 -6.90 5.68
CA ARG A 74 -0.16 -7.36 6.15
C ARG A 74 -0.03 -8.70 6.85
N TRP A 75 -1.04 -9.10 7.61
CA TRP A 75 -1.11 -10.46 8.13
C TRP A 75 -1.56 -11.43 7.03
N ASN A 76 -0.81 -12.50 6.83
CA ASN A 76 -1.19 -13.59 5.93
C ASN A 76 -1.91 -14.69 6.72
N VAL A 77 -3.24 -14.71 6.63
CA VAL A 77 -4.09 -15.66 7.38
C VAL A 77 -3.75 -17.12 7.06
N LYS A 78 -3.45 -17.44 5.79
CA LYS A 78 -3.11 -18.82 5.36
C LYS A 78 -1.75 -19.25 5.89
N GLY A 79 -0.77 -18.37 5.82
CA GLY A 79 0.61 -18.63 6.28
C GLY A 79 0.80 -18.41 7.78
N ARG A 80 -0.17 -17.79 8.48
CA ARG A 80 -0.09 -17.40 9.90
C ARG A 80 1.20 -16.66 10.22
N THR A 81 1.57 -15.72 9.38
CA THR A 81 2.82 -14.96 9.49
C THR A 81 2.72 -13.63 8.75
N PRO A 82 3.46 -12.59 9.16
CA PRO A 82 3.53 -11.33 8.43
C PRO A 82 4.00 -11.54 6.98
N GLN A 83 3.36 -10.87 6.05
CA GLN A 83 3.71 -10.86 4.64
C GLN A 83 4.19 -9.48 4.22
N LEU A 84 5.41 -9.41 3.72
CA LEU A 84 5.95 -8.21 3.09
C LEU A 84 5.31 -8.01 1.72
N LEU A 85 4.77 -6.82 1.48
CA LEU A 85 4.15 -6.44 0.22
C LEU A 85 5.06 -5.53 -0.60
N ALA A 86 5.73 -4.57 0.05
CA ALA A 86 6.62 -3.61 -0.55
C ALA A 86 7.63 -3.09 0.48
N ALA A 87 8.77 -2.57 0.02
CA ALA A 87 9.80 -1.99 0.88
C ALA A 87 10.33 -0.66 0.30
N ASN A 88 10.91 0.17 1.18
CA ASN A 88 11.59 1.42 0.84
C ASN A 88 10.70 2.41 0.07
N LEU A 89 9.47 2.58 0.57
CA LEU A 89 8.46 3.43 -0.04
C LEU A 89 8.63 4.90 0.34
N ASP A 90 8.34 5.79 -0.62
CA ASP A 90 8.09 7.20 -0.36
C ASP A 90 6.60 7.43 -0.11
N TYR A 91 5.71 6.80 -0.90
CA TYR A 91 4.26 6.88 -0.71
C TYR A 91 3.58 5.52 -0.79
N LEU A 92 2.52 5.37 0.01
CA LEU A 92 1.56 4.27 -0.08
C LEU A 92 0.29 4.79 -0.74
N LEU A 93 0.08 4.47 -2.02
CA LEU A 93 -1.07 4.93 -2.80
C LEU A 93 -2.26 3.99 -2.55
N LEU A 94 -3.19 4.42 -1.71
CA LEU A 94 -4.43 3.71 -1.37
C LEU A 94 -5.50 4.04 -2.41
N VAL A 95 -5.64 3.15 -3.39
CA VAL A 95 -6.55 3.40 -4.51
C VAL A 95 -7.97 2.96 -4.17
N THR A 96 -8.93 3.85 -4.37
CA THR A 96 -10.36 3.62 -4.20
C THR A 96 -11.13 4.15 -5.40
N THR A 97 -12.46 3.98 -5.40
CA THR A 97 -13.36 4.42 -6.47
C THR A 97 -14.73 4.73 -5.86
N PRO A 98 -15.49 5.70 -6.41
CA PRO A 98 -16.84 5.98 -5.94
C PRO A 98 -17.79 4.80 -6.18
N ASP A 99 -17.59 4.07 -7.28
CA ASP A 99 -18.34 2.88 -7.65
C ASP A 99 -17.54 2.00 -8.63
N GLU A 100 -18.02 0.78 -8.86
CA GLU A 100 -17.45 -0.20 -9.83
C GLU A 100 -15.94 -0.54 -9.60
N PRO A 101 -15.58 -1.18 -8.48
CA PRO A 101 -16.42 -1.83 -7.46
C PRO A 101 -16.99 -0.84 -6.44
N PRO A 102 -18.00 -1.23 -5.65
CA PRO A 102 -18.62 -0.37 -4.66
C PRO A 102 -17.61 0.26 -3.70
N PHE A 103 -17.84 1.51 -3.32
CA PHE A 103 -17.02 2.25 -2.37
C PHE A 103 -16.96 1.56 -1.01
N ARG A 104 -15.77 1.37 -0.47
CA ARG A 104 -15.53 0.70 0.81
C ARG A 104 -14.65 1.53 1.74
N PRO A 105 -15.19 2.53 2.40
CA PRO A 105 -14.41 3.46 3.24
C PRO A 105 -13.67 2.75 4.38
N ARG A 106 -14.28 1.75 5.03
CA ARG A 106 -13.62 0.97 6.10
C ARG A 106 -12.40 0.21 5.61
N PHE A 107 -12.37 -0.22 4.34
CA PHE A 107 -11.18 -0.84 3.77
C PHE A 107 -10.01 0.14 3.72
N ILE A 108 -10.26 1.39 3.31
CA ILE A 108 -9.25 2.46 3.32
C ILE A 108 -8.85 2.81 4.77
N ASP A 109 -9.79 2.93 5.70
CA ASP A 109 -9.49 3.23 7.10
C ASP A 109 -8.57 2.18 7.74
N ARG A 110 -8.74 0.92 7.36
CA ARG A 110 -7.89 -0.19 7.81
C ARG A 110 -6.48 -0.08 7.24
N GLU A 111 -6.36 0.27 5.96
CA GLU A 111 -5.06 0.49 5.32
C GLU A 111 -4.35 1.73 5.88
N LEU A 112 -5.09 2.80 6.19
CA LEU A 112 -4.57 4.00 6.86
C LEU A 112 -4.02 3.65 8.26
N ALA A 113 -4.76 2.89 9.07
CA ALA A 113 -4.28 2.47 10.38
C ALA A 113 -2.98 1.66 10.29
N GLN A 114 -2.87 0.76 9.31
CA GLN A 114 -1.64 0.01 9.08
C GLN A 114 -0.48 0.90 8.60
N ALA A 115 -0.77 1.89 7.76
CA ALA A 115 0.23 2.85 7.30
C ALA A 115 0.77 3.70 8.46
N GLU A 116 -0.11 4.19 9.33
CA GLU A 116 0.27 4.94 10.54
C GLU A 116 1.14 4.08 11.49
N TYR A 117 0.75 2.81 11.71
CA TYR A 117 1.54 1.87 12.50
C TYR A 117 2.95 1.66 11.94
N GLN A 118 3.08 1.60 10.62
CA GLN A 118 4.34 1.32 9.93
C GLN A 118 5.13 2.58 9.54
N ASN A 119 4.69 3.77 9.97
CA ASN A 119 5.28 5.06 9.62
C ASN A 119 5.45 5.25 8.11
N LEU A 120 4.43 4.86 7.33
CA LEU A 120 4.35 5.10 5.91
C LEU A 120 3.55 6.36 5.63
N GLU A 121 3.84 7.05 4.53
CA GLU A 121 3.06 8.22 4.09
C GLU A 121 1.95 7.76 3.14
N PRO A 122 0.69 7.69 3.60
CA PRO A 122 -0.43 7.26 2.76
C PRO A 122 -0.97 8.42 1.93
N VAL A 123 -1.31 8.12 0.67
CA VAL A 123 -2.04 9.02 -0.23
C VAL A 123 -3.28 8.28 -0.72
N ILE A 124 -4.45 8.85 -0.51
CA ILE A 124 -5.71 8.28 -1.00
C ILE A 124 -5.89 8.72 -2.45
N VAL A 125 -5.97 7.75 -3.36
CA VAL A 125 -6.15 7.99 -4.79
C VAL A 125 -7.55 7.53 -5.19
N CYS A 126 -8.46 8.49 -5.36
CA CYS A 126 -9.82 8.22 -5.77
C CYS A 126 -9.90 8.19 -7.31
N ASN A 127 -9.79 6.99 -7.88
CA ASN A 127 -9.86 6.78 -9.32
C ASN A 127 -11.32 6.65 -9.80
N LYS A 128 -11.55 6.73 -11.11
CA LYS A 128 -12.86 6.74 -11.76
C LYS A 128 -13.75 7.89 -11.27
N TYR A 129 -13.14 9.03 -10.99
CA TYR A 129 -13.85 10.21 -10.53
C TYR A 129 -14.81 10.78 -11.59
N ASP A 130 -14.69 10.32 -12.86
CA ASP A 130 -15.61 10.57 -13.97
C ASP A 130 -16.97 9.86 -13.83
N LEU A 131 -17.14 8.95 -12.88
CA LEU A 131 -18.42 8.27 -12.64
C LEU A 131 -19.42 9.19 -11.93
N PRO A 132 -20.73 9.08 -12.26
CA PRO A 132 -21.77 9.88 -11.59
C PRO A 132 -21.77 9.75 -10.06
N ALA A 133 -21.45 8.57 -9.53
CA ALA A 133 -21.34 8.31 -8.11
C ALA A 133 -20.25 9.16 -7.40
N ALA A 134 -19.33 9.77 -8.13
CA ALA A 134 -18.39 10.74 -7.57
C ALA A 134 -19.09 11.98 -7.00
N CYS A 135 -20.29 12.32 -7.46
CA CYS A 135 -21.08 13.44 -6.95
C CYS A 135 -21.96 13.07 -5.75
N ASP A 136 -21.94 11.81 -5.32
CA ASP A 136 -22.73 11.37 -4.15
C ASP A 136 -22.26 12.09 -2.88
N ALA A 137 -23.22 12.57 -2.09
CA ALA A 137 -22.94 13.40 -0.91
C ALA A 137 -22.18 12.63 0.17
N ASP A 138 -22.52 11.36 0.41
CA ASP A 138 -21.86 10.52 1.42
C ASP A 138 -20.43 10.22 1.00
N PHE A 139 -20.22 9.95 -0.29
CA PHE A 139 -18.89 9.77 -0.86
C PHE A 139 -18.02 11.02 -0.69
N GLN A 140 -18.53 12.20 -1.07
CA GLN A 140 -17.81 13.48 -0.92
C GLN A 140 -17.53 13.82 0.54
N ASN A 141 -18.51 13.59 1.42
CA ASN A 141 -18.32 13.76 2.86
C ASN A 141 -17.16 12.91 3.37
N ARG A 142 -17.09 11.65 2.94
CA ARG A 142 -16.02 10.75 3.36
C ARG A 142 -14.64 11.21 2.90
N LEU A 143 -14.50 11.71 1.68
CA LEU A 143 -13.25 12.30 1.19
C LEU A 143 -12.84 13.51 2.03
N SER A 144 -13.81 14.41 2.31
CA SER A 144 -13.58 15.62 3.12
C SER A 144 -13.16 15.29 4.56
N ILE A 145 -13.70 14.22 5.15
CA ILE A 145 -13.28 13.73 6.47
C ILE A 145 -11.79 13.34 6.42
N TRP A 146 -11.35 12.55 5.46
CA TRP A 146 -9.94 12.17 5.36
C TRP A 146 -9.02 13.38 5.11
N GLU A 147 -9.44 14.34 4.27
CA GLU A 147 -8.71 15.60 4.05
C GLU A 147 -8.58 16.41 5.33
N SER A 148 -9.64 16.53 6.12
CA SER A 148 -9.64 17.27 7.40
C SER A 148 -8.68 16.63 8.44
N LEU A 149 -8.43 15.33 8.33
CA LEU A 149 -7.47 14.60 9.15
C LEU A 149 -6.01 14.72 8.61
N GLY A 150 -5.80 15.52 7.56
CA GLY A 150 -4.48 15.77 6.97
C GLY A 150 -4.00 14.66 6.05
N TYR A 151 -4.88 13.76 5.59
CA TYR A 151 -4.53 12.84 4.51
C TYR A 151 -4.63 13.53 3.16
N ARG A 152 -3.66 13.31 2.29
CA ARG A 152 -3.77 13.77 0.90
C ARG A 152 -4.76 12.90 0.15
N VAL A 153 -5.72 13.53 -0.51
CA VAL A 153 -6.75 12.86 -1.34
C VAL A 153 -6.65 13.40 -2.77
N LEU A 154 -6.31 12.53 -3.70
CA LEU A 154 -6.26 12.84 -5.14
C LEU A 154 -7.54 12.32 -5.81
N ARG A 155 -8.21 13.19 -6.54
CA ARG A 155 -9.39 12.88 -7.35
C ARG A 155 -8.96 12.73 -8.79
N ILE A 156 -8.98 11.51 -9.32
CA ILE A 156 -8.44 11.22 -10.64
C ILE A 156 -9.39 10.36 -11.47
N SER A 157 -9.20 10.42 -12.77
CA SER A 157 -9.77 9.47 -13.71
C SER A 157 -8.73 9.01 -14.72
N ALA A 158 -8.34 7.74 -14.63
CA ALA A 158 -7.48 7.14 -15.63
C ALA A 158 -8.13 7.09 -17.03
N LYS A 159 -9.45 7.26 -17.13
CA LYS A 159 -10.20 7.25 -18.39
C LYS A 159 -10.27 8.63 -19.03
N SER A 160 -10.59 9.69 -18.25
CA SER A 160 -10.70 11.07 -18.77
C SER A 160 -9.38 11.83 -18.76
N GLY A 161 -8.40 11.39 -17.96
CA GLY A 161 -7.14 12.11 -17.75
C GLY A 161 -7.19 13.14 -16.61
N GLU A 162 -8.34 13.35 -15.98
CA GLU A 162 -8.52 14.29 -14.88
C GLU A 162 -7.63 13.93 -13.69
N GLY A 163 -6.97 14.92 -13.06
CA GLY A 163 -6.14 14.78 -11.86
C GLY A 163 -4.83 14.00 -12.07
N LEU A 164 -4.54 13.48 -13.26
CA LEU A 164 -3.35 12.67 -13.50
C LEU A 164 -2.05 13.48 -13.45
N THR A 165 -2.07 14.76 -13.80
CA THR A 165 -0.90 15.65 -13.70
C THR A 165 -0.47 15.80 -12.24
N GLU A 166 -1.41 16.07 -11.33
CA GLU A 166 -1.12 16.18 -9.90
C GLU A 166 -0.53 14.89 -9.32
N LEU A 167 -1.09 13.74 -9.72
CA LEU A 167 -0.52 12.45 -9.33
C LEU A 167 0.88 12.26 -9.89
N ALA A 168 1.11 12.57 -11.18
CA ALA A 168 2.40 12.42 -11.84
C ALA A 168 3.49 13.27 -11.17
N GLU A 169 3.20 14.54 -10.85
CA GLU A 169 4.09 15.45 -10.13
C GLU A 169 4.42 14.93 -8.72
N LEU A 170 3.42 14.37 -8.01
CA LEU A 170 3.61 13.82 -6.68
C LEU A 170 4.57 12.62 -6.67
N ILE A 171 4.44 11.73 -7.66
CA ILE A 171 5.17 10.45 -7.67
C ILE A 171 6.48 10.49 -8.46
N GLN A 172 6.80 11.62 -9.11
CA GLN A 172 8.06 11.79 -9.84
C GLN A 172 9.26 11.51 -8.92
N ASP A 173 10.20 10.69 -9.40
CA ASP A 173 11.41 10.26 -8.70
C ASP A 173 11.14 9.58 -7.33
N LYS A 174 9.93 9.02 -7.17
CA LYS A 174 9.49 8.34 -5.95
C LYS A 174 9.31 6.84 -6.17
N THR A 175 9.40 6.11 -5.07
CA THR A 175 9.01 4.70 -5.00
C THR A 175 7.66 4.61 -4.27
N CYS A 176 6.64 4.15 -4.99
CA CYS A 176 5.28 4.09 -4.49
C CYS A 176 4.73 2.67 -4.57
N ALA A 177 3.91 2.27 -3.60
CA ALA A 177 3.15 1.02 -3.69
C ALA A 177 1.68 1.34 -4.02
N LEU A 178 1.12 0.68 -5.03
CA LEU A 178 -0.31 0.74 -5.36
C LEU A 178 -1.05 -0.35 -4.59
N VAL A 179 -1.95 0.06 -3.71
CA VAL A 179 -2.78 -0.83 -2.90
C VAL A 179 -4.25 -0.56 -3.18
N GLY A 180 -5.06 -1.61 -3.19
CA GLY A 180 -6.49 -1.47 -3.39
C GLY A 180 -7.12 -2.70 -4.03
N GLN A 181 -8.44 -2.72 -4.07
CA GLN A 181 -9.23 -3.86 -4.53
C GLN A 181 -9.01 -4.19 -6.02
N SER A 182 -9.44 -5.38 -6.42
CA SER A 182 -9.48 -5.75 -7.84
C SER A 182 -10.55 -4.91 -8.56
N GLY A 183 -10.26 -4.45 -9.77
CA GLY A 183 -11.21 -3.70 -10.61
C GLY A 183 -11.26 -2.20 -10.39
N ILE A 184 -10.54 -1.63 -9.40
CA ILE A 184 -10.48 -0.18 -9.16
C ILE A 184 -9.62 0.60 -10.17
N GLY A 185 -9.02 -0.08 -11.15
CA GLY A 185 -8.29 0.56 -12.24
C GLY A 185 -6.79 0.75 -12.02
N LYS A 186 -6.13 0.01 -11.09
CA LYS A 186 -4.67 0.11 -10.89
C LYS A 186 -3.87 -0.08 -12.17
N SER A 187 -4.18 -1.12 -12.96
CA SER A 187 -3.50 -1.38 -14.25
C SER A 187 -3.75 -0.29 -15.27
N SER A 188 -4.97 0.25 -15.32
CA SER A 188 -5.31 1.37 -16.19
C SER A 188 -4.52 2.61 -15.82
N LEU A 189 -4.37 2.85 -14.52
CA LEU A 189 -3.58 3.97 -14.00
C LEU A 189 -2.10 3.86 -14.41
N VAL A 190 -1.50 2.68 -14.24
CA VAL A 190 -0.10 2.44 -14.68
C VAL A 190 0.05 2.66 -16.18
N ASN A 191 -0.87 2.14 -17.00
CA ASN A 191 -0.81 2.29 -18.47
C ASN A 191 -0.96 3.75 -18.95
N VAL A 192 -1.68 4.58 -18.18
CA VAL A 192 -1.86 5.99 -18.53
C VAL A 192 -0.65 6.82 -18.05
N LEU A 193 -0.08 6.48 -16.91
CA LEU A 193 1.13 7.13 -16.41
C LEU A 193 2.33 6.87 -17.33
N ASP A 194 2.43 5.66 -17.88
CA ASP A 194 3.44 5.28 -18.86
C ASP A 194 2.78 4.61 -20.07
N ASN A 195 2.65 5.36 -21.17
CA ASN A 195 2.01 4.87 -22.39
C ASN A 195 2.83 3.82 -23.16
N THR A 196 4.09 3.61 -22.78
CA THR A 196 4.95 2.53 -23.31
C THR A 196 4.74 1.22 -22.53
N CYS A 197 4.20 1.29 -21.33
CA CYS A 197 3.93 0.17 -20.46
C CYS A 197 2.55 -0.43 -20.79
N VAL A 198 2.50 -1.51 -21.56
CA VAL A 198 1.23 -2.19 -21.89
C VAL A 198 0.93 -3.29 -20.88
N LEU A 199 0.24 -2.96 -19.81
CA LEU A 199 -0.30 -3.95 -18.88
C LEU A 199 -1.72 -4.36 -19.32
N LYS A 200 -2.00 -5.67 -19.39
CA LYS A 200 -3.36 -6.15 -19.67
C LYS A 200 -4.28 -5.75 -18.51
N THR A 201 -5.31 -4.98 -18.81
CA THR A 201 -6.37 -4.64 -17.86
C THR A 201 -7.04 -5.92 -17.36
N GLY A 202 -7.05 -6.13 -16.05
CA GLY A 202 -7.61 -7.32 -15.39
C GLY A 202 -6.59 -8.27 -14.75
N SER A 203 -5.30 -8.19 -15.08
CA SER A 203 -4.26 -8.99 -14.42
C SER A 203 -2.87 -8.37 -14.58
N LEU A 204 -2.50 -7.46 -13.68
CA LEU A 204 -1.11 -6.97 -13.56
C LEU A 204 -0.11 -8.11 -13.29
N SER A 205 -0.60 -9.24 -12.79
CA SER A 205 0.22 -10.34 -12.29
C SER A 205 0.73 -11.35 -13.34
N GLN A 206 0.43 -11.21 -14.65
CA GLN A 206 0.69 -12.29 -15.61
C GLN A 206 1.86 -12.10 -16.60
N LYS A 207 2.50 -10.94 -16.71
CA LYS A 207 3.42 -10.67 -17.84
C LYS A 207 4.93 -10.80 -17.60
N TYR A 208 5.42 -10.84 -16.37
CA TYR A 208 6.86 -10.92 -16.09
C TYR A 208 7.36 -12.26 -15.53
N GLY A 209 6.65 -13.35 -15.81
CA GLY A 209 7.07 -14.69 -15.44
C GLY A 209 6.78 -15.68 -16.55
N ARG A 210 7.76 -16.03 -17.40
CA ARG A 210 7.73 -17.28 -18.17
C ARG A 210 7.79 -18.45 -17.18
N GLY A 211 6.63 -19.01 -16.83
CA GLY A 211 6.52 -20.16 -15.95
C GLY A 211 5.19 -20.16 -15.21
N GLN A 212 4.36 -21.16 -15.48
CA GLN A 212 3.09 -21.45 -14.83
C GLN A 212 3.20 -21.30 -13.31
N HIS A 213 2.54 -20.27 -12.72
CA HIS A 213 1.92 -20.29 -11.39
C HIS A 213 1.37 -18.89 -11.13
N THR A 214 0.12 -18.82 -10.68
CA THR A 214 -0.62 -17.62 -10.29
C THR A 214 0.23 -16.69 -9.41
N THR A 215 0.67 -15.53 -9.93
CA THR A 215 1.52 -14.58 -9.23
C THR A 215 0.71 -13.91 -8.11
N THR A 216 0.91 -14.37 -6.88
CA THR A 216 0.35 -13.80 -5.65
C THR A 216 1.29 -12.78 -5.01
N LYS A 217 2.33 -12.33 -5.72
CA LYS A 217 3.37 -11.43 -5.20
C LYS A 217 3.48 -10.18 -6.06
N GLY A 218 3.77 -9.04 -5.40
CA GLY A 218 3.96 -7.75 -6.05
C GLY A 218 5.17 -7.70 -6.99
N THR A 219 5.16 -6.70 -7.87
CA THR A 219 6.29 -6.44 -8.80
C THR A 219 6.55 -4.94 -8.84
N LEU A 220 7.83 -4.55 -8.76
CA LEU A 220 8.27 -3.18 -8.98
C LEU A 220 8.44 -2.93 -10.48
N LEU A 221 7.80 -1.88 -10.95
CA LEU A 221 7.88 -1.39 -12.33
C LEU A 221 8.60 -0.03 -12.33
N ARG A 222 9.53 0.14 -13.25
CA ARG A 222 10.12 1.44 -13.57
C ARG A 222 9.30 2.06 -14.69
N LEU A 223 8.59 3.16 -14.40
CA LEU A 223 7.75 3.83 -15.36
C LEU A 223 8.40 5.12 -15.84
N GLN A 224 8.30 5.35 -17.13
CA GLN A 224 8.59 6.64 -17.77
C GLN A 224 7.28 7.43 -17.81
N ILE A 225 7.16 8.46 -16.96
CA ILE A 225 5.93 9.25 -16.94
C ILE A 225 5.75 9.97 -18.28
N THR A 226 4.55 9.83 -18.85
CA THR A 226 4.18 10.41 -20.14
C THR A 226 4.39 11.93 -20.13
N GLU A 227 5.11 12.48 -21.12
CA GLU A 227 5.48 13.90 -21.21
C GLU A 227 4.29 14.86 -21.09
N SER A 228 3.13 14.49 -21.64
CA SER A 228 1.90 15.30 -21.56
C SER A 228 1.39 15.49 -20.11
N LEU A 229 1.70 14.56 -19.22
CA LEU A 229 1.34 14.66 -17.79
C LEU A 229 2.33 15.52 -17.01
N MET A 230 3.51 15.76 -17.53
CA MET A 230 4.59 16.51 -16.88
C MET A 230 4.82 17.89 -17.49
N GLY A 231 3.82 18.46 -18.19
CA GLY A 231 3.97 19.78 -18.80
C GLY A 231 5.09 19.88 -19.82
N GLY A 232 5.48 18.75 -20.44
CA GLY A 232 6.57 18.67 -21.42
C GLY A 232 7.95 18.38 -20.82
N LEU A 233 8.08 18.16 -19.49
CA LEU A 233 9.33 17.68 -18.89
C LEU A 233 9.64 16.26 -19.36
N LYS A 234 10.85 16.08 -19.90
CA LYS A 234 11.33 14.78 -20.39
C LYS A 234 11.98 13.98 -19.25
N ASN A 235 11.90 12.66 -19.38
CA ASN A 235 12.61 11.71 -18.50
C ASN A 235 12.16 11.71 -17.02
N ALA A 236 10.93 12.09 -16.72
CA ALA A 236 10.38 11.87 -15.40
C ALA A 236 10.16 10.36 -15.18
N VAL A 237 10.79 9.80 -14.16
CA VAL A 237 10.73 8.38 -13.83
C VAL A 237 10.03 8.19 -12.48
N THR A 238 9.30 7.11 -12.32
CA THR A 238 8.76 6.68 -11.03
C THR A 238 8.89 5.18 -10.88
N SER A 239 8.93 4.72 -9.65
CA SER A 239 8.93 3.30 -9.33
C SER A 239 7.60 2.93 -8.71
N ILE A 240 6.84 2.11 -9.39
CA ILE A 240 5.54 1.64 -8.90
C ILE A 240 5.64 0.17 -8.52
N ILE A 241 5.34 -0.13 -7.26
CA ILE A 241 5.17 -1.51 -6.79
C ILE A 241 3.68 -1.83 -6.89
N ASP A 242 3.33 -2.67 -7.88
CA ASP A 242 1.99 -3.21 -7.97
C ASP A 242 1.82 -4.32 -6.93
N THR A 243 0.94 -4.09 -5.98
CA THR A 243 0.53 -5.15 -5.07
C THR A 243 -0.65 -5.89 -5.68
N PRO A 244 -0.66 -7.25 -5.67
CA PRO A 244 -1.80 -8.01 -6.18
C PRO A 244 -3.09 -7.52 -5.53
N GLY A 245 -4.16 -7.38 -6.31
CA GLY A 245 -5.44 -6.87 -5.83
C GLY A 245 -5.85 -7.54 -4.52
N ILE A 246 -5.83 -6.76 -3.44
CA ILE A 246 -6.07 -7.26 -2.09
C ILE A 246 -7.57 -7.33 -1.88
N ARG A 247 -8.13 -8.54 -1.94
CA ARG A 247 -9.55 -8.77 -1.65
C ARG A 247 -9.87 -8.59 -0.17
N ARG A 248 -8.92 -8.94 0.69
CA ARG A 248 -9.04 -8.82 2.15
C ARG A 248 -7.71 -8.32 2.72
N PHE A 249 -7.75 -7.18 3.37
CA PHE A 249 -6.61 -6.62 4.09
C PHE A 249 -6.76 -6.91 5.58
N VAL A 250 -5.85 -7.69 6.13
CA VAL A 250 -5.80 -8.01 7.56
C VAL A 250 -4.63 -7.26 8.18
N LEU A 251 -4.91 -6.52 9.24
CA LEU A 251 -3.90 -5.78 9.97
C LEU A 251 -2.82 -6.72 10.51
N ASN A 252 -1.60 -6.23 10.51
CA ASN A 252 -0.45 -6.94 11.05
C ASN A 252 0.06 -6.23 12.28
N ASP A 253 0.16 -6.99 13.38
CA ASP A 253 0.84 -6.56 14.61
C ASP A 253 0.22 -5.31 15.27
N ILE A 254 -1.08 -5.13 15.10
CA ILE A 254 -1.88 -4.11 15.78
C ILE A 254 -2.88 -4.81 16.70
N GLU A 255 -2.71 -4.60 17.99
CA GLU A 255 -3.64 -5.10 18.98
C GLU A 255 -4.91 -4.23 19.04
N ALA A 256 -6.04 -4.83 19.41
CA ALA A 256 -7.33 -4.13 19.44
C ALA A 256 -7.33 -2.92 20.39
N GLU A 257 -6.60 -3.01 21.49
CA GLU A 257 -6.44 -1.98 22.52
C GLU A 257 -5.59 -0.80 22.02
N GLU A 258 -4.68 -1.03 21.07
CA GLU A 258 -3.76 -0.03 20.52
C GLU A 258 -4.31 0.66 19.27
N LEU A 259 -5.35 0.12 18.64
CA LEU A 259 -5.88 0.60 17.37
C LEU A 259 -6.17 2.12 17.37
N ALA A 260 -6.63 2.67 18.51
CA ALA A 260 -6.92 4.10 18.66
C ALA A 260 -5.67 4.99 18.44
N LEU A 261 -4.48 4.48 18.67
CA LEU A 261 -3.22 5.20 18.44
C LEU A 261 -2.91 5.44 16.95
N TYR A 262 -3.55 4.65 16.07
CA TYR A 262 -3.34 4.67 14.62
C TYR A 262 -4.51 5.31 13.84
N PHE A 263 -5.40 6.01 14.59
CA PHE A 263 -6.40 6.92 14.06
C PHE A 263 -5.97 8.34 14.44
N ARG A 264 -5.65 9.18 13.47
CA ARG A 264 -5.07 10.53 13.69
C ARG A 264 -5.90 11.38 14.64
N GLU A 265 -7.23 11.33 14.49
CA GLU A 265 -8.20 12.05 15.30
C GLU A 265 -8.35 11.50 16.73
N PHE A 266 -8.04 10.23 16.96
CA PHE A 266 -8.14 9.59 18.28
C PHE A 266 -6.85 9.73 19.08
N LYS A 267 -5.70 9.61 18.39
CA LYS A 267 -4.36 9.63 18.99
C LYS A 267 -4.14 10.72 20.01
N PRO A 268 -4.54 12.00 19.79
CA PRO A 268 -4.38 13.06 20.77
C PRO A 268 -5.21 12.89 22.04
N LEU A 269 -6.25 12.05 22.05
CA LEU A 269 -7.20 11.83 23.12
C LEU A 269 -6.91 10.55 23.92
N VAL A 270 -6.13 9.62 23.35
CA VAL A 270 -5.74 8.38 24.04
C VAL A 270 -4.97 8.71 25.32
N GLY A 271 -5.33 8.04 26.42
CA GLY A 271 -4.76 8.27 27.75
C GLY A 271 -5.37 9.44 28.52
N LYS A 272 -6.20 10.31 27.89
CA LYS A 272 -6.86 11.46 28.55
C LYS A 272 -8.25 11.15 29.10
N CYS A 273 -8.74 9.95 28.91
CA CYS A 273 -10.02 9.47 29.46
C CYS A 273 -9.94 9.25 30.97
N SER A 274 -11.07 9.21 31.68
CA SER A 274 -11.13 8.93 33.12
C SER A 274 -10.46 7.60 33.51
N PHE A 275 -10.41 6.62 32.60
CA PHE A 275 -9.74 5.34 32.78
C PHE A 275 -8.33 5.29 32.17
N GLY A 276 -7.77 6.45 31.79
CA GLY A 276 -6.43 6.54 31.21
C GLY A 276 -6.25 5.62 29.99
N MET A 277 -5.12 4.90 29.95
CA MET A 277 -4.79 3.98 28.86
C MET A 277 -5.65 2.70 28.86
N SER A 278 -6.37 2.38 29.92
CA SER A 278 -7.25 1.20 29.99
C SER A 278 -8.67 1.46 29.46
N CYS A 279 -8.95 2.70 29.01
CA CYS A 279 -10.24 3.04 28.42
C CYS A 279 -10.42 2.30 27.08
N LYS A 280 -11.55 1.60 26.95
CA LYS A 280 -11.89 0.86 25.71
C LYS A 280 -12.60 1.74 24.67
N HIS A 281 -12.96 2.97 25.06
CA HIS A 281 -13.61 3.98 24.20
C HIS A 281 -14.96 3.54 23.61
N VAL A 282 -15.73 2.69 24.32
CA VAL A 282 -17.02 2.16 23.84
C VAL A 282 -18.19 2.68 24.68
N THR A 283 -18.13 2.57 26.01
CA THR A 283 -19.23 2.96 26.92
C THR A 283 -18.74 3.64 28.19
N GLU A 284 -17.43 3.81 28.34
CA GLU A 284 -16.83 4.29 29.58
C GLU A 284 -17.20 5.77 29.85
N PRO A 285 -17.68 6.08 31.08
CA PRO A 285 -17.96 7.45 31.46
C PRO A 285 -16.68 8.30 31.49
N GLY A 286 -16.77 9.53 30.99
CA GLY A 286 -15.62 10.43 30.89
C GLY A 286 -14.60 10.01 29.82
N CYS A 287 -15.04 9.26 28.82
CA CYS A 287 -14.24 8.92 27.65
C CYS A 287 -14.12 10.12 26.70
N LYS A 288 -12.91 10.62 26.50
CA LYS A 288 -12.66 11.81 25.65
C LYS A 288 -12.92 11.57 24.17
N ILE A 289 -12.79 10.34 23.71
CA ILE A 289 -13.13 9.98 22.33
C ILE A 289 -14.65 10.01 22.15
N LEU A 290 -15.45 9.44 23.08
CA LEU A 290 -16.91 9.51 23.01
C LEU A 290 -17.43 10.95 23.11
N GLU A 291 -16.85 11.75 24.01
CA GLU A 291 -17.19 13.19 24.12
C GLU A 291 -16.91 13.91 22.78
N ALA A 292 -15.80 13.63 22.12
CA ALA A 292 -15.45 14.23 20.84
C ALA A 292 -16.37 13.77 19.69
N VAL A 293 -16.82 12.50 19.71
CA VAL A 293 -17.82 11.98 18.76
C VAL A 293 -19.16 12.70 18.96
N HIS A 294 -19.66 12.77 20.21
CA HIS A 294 -20.91 13.46 20.51
C HIS A 294 -20.88 14.97 20.19
N ALA A 295 -19.72 15.59 20.28
CA ALA A 295 -19.51 16.99 19.91
C ALA A 295 -19.30 17.20 18.39
N GLY A 296 -19.29 16.14 17.57
CA GLY A 296 -19.05 16.21 16.13
C GLY A 296 -17.60 16.55 15.74
N VAL A 297 -16.66 16.53 16.69
CA VAL A 297 -15.21 16.72 16.43
C VAL A 297 -14.60 15.50 15.77
N ILE A 298 -15.06 14.32 16.18
CA ILE A 298 -14.77 13.06 15.51
C ILE A 298 -16.01 12.62 14.74
N SER A 299 -15.86 12.31 13.47
CA SER A 299 -16.95 11.79 12.63
C SER A 299 -17.50 10.47 13.19
N GLU A 300 -18.83 10.36 13.28
CA GLU A 300 -19.51 9.11 13.64
C GLU A 300 -19.10 7.95 12.72
N GLU A 301 -19.00 8.19 11.42
CA GLU A 301 -18.60 7.18 10.43
C GLU A 301 -17.20 6.63 10.70
N ARG A 302 -16.26 7.51 11.09
CA ARG A 302 -14.89 7.10 11.45
C ARG A 302 -14.88 6.32 12.75
N TYR A 303 -15.67 6.75 13.72
CA TYR A 303 -15.82 6.03 14.98
C TYR A 303 -16.44 4.64 14.78
N GLU A 304 -17.50 4.52 13.98
CA GLU A 304 -18.07 3.22 13.62
C GLU A 304 -17.07 2.34 12.87
N SER A 305 -16.30 2.92 11.95
CA SER A 305 -15.25 2.20 11.23
C SER A 305 -14.21 1.64 12.21
N TRP A 306 -13.77 2.44 13.18
CA TRP A 306 -12.84 2.03 14.22
C TRP A 306 -13.42 0.90 15.09
N LEU A 307 -14.66 1.01 15.56
CA LEU A 307 -15.34 -0.03 16.34
C LEU A 307 -15.36 -1.38 15.61
N ARG A 308 -15.72 -1.35 14.33
CA ARG A 308 -15.78 -2.57 13.49
C ARG A 308 -14.41 -3.18 13.27
N ILE A 309 -13.39 -2.36 13.01
CA ILE A 309 -12.01 -2.85 12.86
C ILE A 309 -11.51 -3.45 14.18
N GLN A 310 -11.80 -2.81 15.31
CA GLN A 310 -11.44 -3.34 16.63
C GLN A 310 -12.08 -4.72 16.89
N GLU A 311 -13.35 -4.89 16.55
CA GLU A 311 -14.05 -6.17 16.67
C GLU A 311 -13.47 -7.24 15.72
N GLU A 312 -13.10 -6.86 14.50
CA GLU A 312 -12.44 -7.75 13.54
C GLU A 312 -11.08 -8.25 14.06
N ILE A 313 -10.29 -7.39 14.73
CA ILE A 313 -9.03 -7.79 15.38
C ILE A 313 -9.32 -8.82 16.48
N LYS A 314 -10.28 -8.55 17.39
CA LYS A 314 -10.61 -9.41 18.52
C LYS A 314 -11.12 -10.79 18.10
N THR A 315 -11.93 -10.84 17.07
CA THR A 315 -12.59 -12.07 16.62
C THR A 315 -11.83 -12.82 15.52
N GLY A 316 -10.87 -12.18 14.87
CA GLY A 316 -10.25 -12.69 13.63
C GLY A 316 -11.23 -12.76 12.46
N GLY A 317 -12.42 -12.18 12.59
CA GLY A 317 -13.54 -12.21 11.64
C GLY A 317 -13.53 -11.06 10.67
N TRP A 318 -12.46 -10.89 9.91
CA TRP A 318 -12.31 -9.81 8.92
C TRP A 318 -13.38 -9.87 7.84
N LYS A 319 -14.29 -8.89 7.84
CA LYS A 319 -15.37 -8.73 6.86
C LYS A 319 -15.13 -7.46 6.03
N ASP A 320 -15.27 -7.60 4.72
CA ASP A 320 -15.21 -6.45 3.79
C ASP A 320 -16.57 -5.81 3.61
#